data_4be2e4839a646d3c9b70a341064a9b63
#
_entry.id   4be2e4839a646d3c9b70a341064a9b63
#
_cell.length_a   1.000
_cell.length_b   1.000
_cell.length_c   1.000
_cell.angle_alpha   90.00
_cell.angle_beta   90.00
_cell.angle_gamma   90.00
#
_symmetry.space_group_name_H-M   'P 1'
#
loop_
_entity.id
_entity.type
_entity.pdbx_description
1 polymer ?
#
loop_
_entity_poly.entity_id
_entity_poly.type
_entity_poly.pdbx_seq_one_letter_code
_entity_poly.pdbx_strand_id
1 'polypeptide(L)'
;MKYFKYLKIIPLTLIIGVIGCSSPDSKSTNNFALLPSVAEGNFTNKISTLDVSMLKLAYSPTGDSLPIRYGLSKKIRIANEAENSQVEFSILPIESRISESYSLEIGPNKIKIEAQDKAGLFYAFITLNQILKDAISQDLSLPLVEIKDSPKIAFRPIHIDVKHHLEKKSYYYDLLDELAQLKINGIIVEIEDKLKYKRRPEVASSDAVSIEEWRKISEYALNRNIKISPLVQGLGHASFVLKHDKNKHLRDDPESDWAFNPLDPETYTLQFDLYKDAFEAFPHGKYLHVGGDEVHTTGRESGKSALELNLIW
;
A
#
# COMPACT_ATOMS: atom_id res chain seq x y z
N MET A 1 -57.41 39.26 -47.81
CA MET A 1 -58.40 40.09 -47.08
C MET A 1 -58.75 39.38 -45.75
N LYS A 2 -58.22 39.94 -44.66
CA LYS A 2 -58.83 40.15 -43.35
C LYS A 2 -59.61 38.95 -42.77
N TYR A 3 -59.15 38.33 -41.64
CA TYR A 3 -59.31 38.82 -40.26
C TYR A 3 -58.47 38.01 -39.29
N PHE A 4 -57.52 38.67 -38.62
CA PHE A 4 -56.94 38.24 -37.40
C PHE A 4 -57.90 38.54 -36.23
N LYS A 5 -58.34 37.54 -35.47
CA LYS A 5 -59.05 37.72 -34.20
C LYS A 5 -58.13 37.38 -33.05
N TYR A 6 -57.96 38.32 -32.15
CA TYR A 6 -57.17 38.30 -30.95
C TYR A 6 -57.55 37.14 -30.00
N LEU A 7 -56.61 36.30 -29.72
CA LEU A 7 -56.68 35.32 -28.63
C LEU A 7 -56.08 35.98 -27.38
N LYS A 8 -56.88 36.24 -26.35
CA LYS A 8 -56.44 36.75 -25.06
C LYS A 8 -55.78 35.57 -24.32
N ILE A 9 -54.48 35.70 -24.10
CA ILE A 9 -53.73 34.79 -23.23
C ILE A 9 -53.94 35.25 -21.80
N ILE A 10 -54.61 34.43 -20.99
CA ILE A 10 -54.73 34.57 -19.55
C ILE A 10 -53.45 33.99 -18.94
N PRO A 11 -52.65 34.75 -18.20
CA PRO A 11 -51.47 34.19 -17.53
C PRO A 11 -51.95 33.28 -16.37
N LEU A 12 -51.72 31.98 -16.54
CA LEU A 12 -51.89 31.03 -15.45
C LEU A 12 -50.71 31.17 -14.50
N THR A 13 -50.90 31.90 -13.41
CA THR A 13 -49.89 32.05 -12.35
C THR A 13 -49.79 30.70 -11.60
N LEU A 14 -48.77 29.92 -11.95
CA LEU A 14 -48.46 28.69 -11.24
C LEU A 14 -47.80 29.08 -9.90
N ILE A 15 -48.57 28.99 -8.82
CA ILE A 15 -48.03 29.08 -7.45
C ILE A 15 -47.30 27.76 -7.18
N ILE A 16 -45.99 27.75 -7.38
CA ILE A 16 -45.11 26.68 -6.91
C ILE A 16 -44.98 26.88 -5.40
N GLY A 17 -45.74 26.13 -4.64
CA GLY A 17 -45.51 25.98 -3.21
C GLY A 17 -44.13 25.33 -3.02
N VAL A 18 -43.14 26.13 -2.61
CA VAL A 18 -41.86 25.60 -2.10
C VAL A 18 -42.19 24.89 -0.80
N ILE A 19 -42.44 23.60 -0.86
CA ILE A 19 -42.35 22.74 0.33
C ILE A 19 -40.89 22.77 0.74
N GLY A 20 -40.60 23.59 1.73
CA GLY A 20 -39.30 23.56 2.38
C GLY A 20 -39.08 22.18 2.97
N CYS A 21 -38.34 21.34 2.27
CA CYS A 21 -37.68 20.24 2.92
C CYS A 21 -36.73 20.87 3.96
N SER A 22 -37.16 20.84 5.23
CA SER A 22 -36.21 20.98 6.34
C SER A 22 -35.14 19.94 6.10
N SER A 23 -33.94 20.38 5.70
CA SER A 23 -32.75 19.57 5.70
C SER A 23 -32.64 18.91 7.07
N PRO A 24 -32.51 17.59 7.15
CA PRO A 24 -32.15 16.98 8.40
C PRO A 24 -30.85 17.61 8.86
N ASP A 25 -30.80 17.88 10.14
CA ASP A 25 -29.73 18.42 10.95
C ASP A 25 -28.38 18.48 10.28
N SER A 26 -27.76 19.65 10.34
CA SER A 26 -26.36 19.87 10.00
C SER A 26 -25.54 18.74 10.63
N LYS A 27 -25.23 17.71 9.84
CA LYS A 27 -24.15 16.78 10.20
C LYS A 27 -22.97 17.67 10.51
N SER A 28 -22.52 17.65 11.75
CA SER A 28 -21.25 18.18 12.16
C SER A 28 -20.26 17.76 11.08
N THR A 29 -19.80 18.70 10.27
CA THR A 29 -18.81 18.42 9.24
C THR A 29 -17.56 18.05 10.00
N ASN A 30 -17.28 16.74 10.08
CA ASN A 30 -16.04 16.27 10.64
C ASN A 30 -14.93 16.79 9.73
N ASN A 31 -14.20 17.80 10.18
CA ASN A 31 -13.10 18.44 9.45
C ASN A 31 -11.85 17.55 9.35
N PHE A 32 -11.89 16.34 9.93
CA PHE A 32 -10.80 15.40 9.96
C PHE A 32 -11.03 14.29 8.93
N ALA A 33 -10.17 14.25 7.91
CA ALA A 33 -10.23 13.27 6.84
C ALA A 33 -9.21 12.14 7.11
N LEU A 34 -9.72 10.93 7.42
CA LEU A 34 -8.87 9.76 7.60
C LEU A 34 -8.84 8.92 6.32
N LEU A 35 -7.66 8.64 5.81
CA LEU A 35 -7.46 7.83 4.63
C LEU A 35 -6.40 6.73 4.88
N PRO A 36 -6.76 5.43 4.78
CA PRO A 36 -8.13 4.93 4.63
C PRO A 36 -9.02 5.27 5.84
N SER A 37 -10.34 5.23 5.63
CA SER A 37 -11.29 5.40 6.73
C SER A 37 -11.10 4.31 7.79
N VAL A 38 -11.22 4.67 9.05
CA VAL A 38 -11.17 3.71 10.16
C VAL A 38 -12.46 2.89 10.26
N ALA A 39 -12.38 1.71 10.87
CA ALA A 39 -13.53 0.82 11.01
C ALA A 39 -14.63 1.44 11.89
N GLU A 40 -14.23 2.04 13.02
CA GLU A 40 -15.11 2.75 13.94
C GLU A 40 -14.44 4.04 14.40
N GLY A 41 -15.14 5.17 14.29
CA GLY A 41 -14.63 6.47 14.72
C GLY A 41 -15.75 7.34 15.27
N ASN A 42 -15.65 7.73 16.55
CA ASN A 42 -16.60 8.61 17.23
C ASN A 42 -15.92 9.95 17.52
N PHE A 43 -16.14 10.94 16.65
CA PHE A 43 -15.65 12.30 16.82
C PHE A 43 -16.71 13.13 17.53
N THR A 44 -16.34 13.77 18.64
CA THR A 44 -17.27 14.63 19.38
C THR A 44 -17.06 16.10 19.07
N ASN A 45 -18.02 16.95 19.41
CA ASN A 45 -17.88 18.41 19.34
C ASN A 45 -17.08 19.00 20.51
N LYS A 46 -16.65 18.17 21.48
CA LYS A 46 -15.81 18.60 22.59
C LYS A 46 -14.35 18.63 22.11
N ILE A 47 -13.59 19.54 22.66
CA ILE A 47 -12.17 19.73 22.31
C ILE A 47 -11.26 19.32 23.45
N SER A 48 -10.09 18.83 23.10
CA SER A 48 -8.99 18.56 24.02
C SER A 48 -8.25 19.85 24.40
N THR A 49 -7.65 19.87 25.58
CA THR A 49 -6.76 20.96 26.01
C THR A 49 -5.32 20.76 25.56
N LEU A 50 -5.05 19.70 24.79
CA LEU A 50 -3.72 19.40 24.27
C LEU A 50 -3.27 20.42 23.25
N ASP A 51 -2.05 20.89 23.40
CA ASP A 51 -1.41 21.76 22.40
C ASP A 51 -0.85 20.90 21.26
N VAL A 52 -1.48 20.98 20.09
CA VAL A 52 -1.08 20.26 18.88
C VAL A 52 0.36 20.57 18.46
N SER A 53 0.87 21.74 18.84
CA SER A 53 2.22 22.20 18.48
C SER A 53 3.32 21.56 19.33
N MET A 54 3.00 20.98 20.47
CA MET A 54 3.98 20.52 21.46
C MET A 54 3.58 19.22 22.19
N LEU A 55 3.09 18.22 21.46
CA LEU A 55 2.80 16.93 22.09
C LEU A 55 4.08 16.22 22.55
N LYS A 56 4.06 15.77 23.78
CA LYS A 56 5.14 14.96 24.36
C LYS A 56 4.74 13.48 24.36
N LEU A 57 5.61 12.65 23.80
CA LEU A 57 5.41 11.21 23.69
C LEU A 57 6.21 10.49 24.78
N ALA A 58 5.58 9.60 25.54
CA ALA A 58 6.29 8.69 26.42
C ALA A 58 7.08 7.67 25.61
N TYR A 59 8.37 7.56 25.89
CA TYR A 59 9.18 6.48 25.34
C TYR A 59 8.99 5.22 26.20
N SER A 60 8.56 4.12 25.59
CA SER A 60 8.57 2.83 26.28
C SER A 60 9.99 2.30 26.40
N PRO A 61 10.43 1.82 27.58
CA PRO A 61 11.78 1.32 27.78
C PRO A 61 12.10 0.01 27.04
N THR A 62 11.21 -0.56 26.25
CA THR A 62 11.44 -1.79 25.49
C THR A 62 12.40 -1.65 24.30
N GLY A 63 13.09 -0.50 24.15
CA GLY A 63 14.28 -0.35 23.29
C GLY A 63 14.04 -0.40 21.78
N ASP A 64 12.86 -0.78 21.34
CA ASP A 64 12.52 -0.79 19.93
C ASP A 64 12.34 0.66 19.45
N SER A 65 13.13 1.07 18.48
CA SER A 65 12.93 2.31 17.74
C SER A 65 11.57 2.24 17.05
N LEU A 66 10.53 2.71 17.76
CA LEU A 66 9.17 2.72 17.26
C LEU A 66 9.10 3.48 15.93
N PRO A 67 8.19 3.10 15.05
CA PRO A 67 7.94 3.76 13.75
C PRO A 67 7.55 5.24 13.87
N ILE A 68 7.69 5.82 15.04
CA ILE A 68 7.42 7.22 15.40
C ILE A 68 8.16 8.21 14.49
N ARG A 69 9.32 7.81 13.94
CA ARG A 69 10.09 8.67 13.03
C ARG A 69 9.45 8.87 11.66
N TYR A 70 8.53 7.99 11.27
CA TYR A 70 8.09 7.89 9.88
C TYR A 70 6.73 8.52 9.55
N GLY A 71 6.00 9.02 10.50
CA GLY A 71 4.68 9.57 10.23
C GLY A 71 4.31 10.80 11.04
N LEU A 72 5.02 11.04 12.13
CA LEU A 72 4.68 12.12 13.02
C LEU A 72 5.21 13.45 12.50
N SER A 73 4.38 14.49 12.53
CA SER A 73 4.81 15.83 12.21
C SER A 73 6.05 16.20 13.02
N LYS A 74 6.95 17.04 12.47
CA LYS A 74 8.16 17.55 13.15
C LYS A 74 7.87 18.22 14.52
N LYS A 75 6.60 18.35 14.90
CA LYS A 75 6.10 18.98 16.11
C LYS A 75 5.90 18.04 17.28
N ILE A 76 5.94 16.72 17.09
CA ILE A 76 5.89 15.76 18.23
C ILE A 76 7.30 15.58 18.75
N ARG A 77 7.52 15.96 20.02
CA ARG A 77 8.78 15.75 20.73
C ARG A 77 8.71 14.49 21.57
N ILE A 78 9.74 13.64 21.50
CA ILE A 78 9.88 12.50 22.40
C ILE A 78 10.38 13.04 23.74
N ALA A 79 9.60 12.84 24.81
CA ALA A 79 10.02 13.13 26.17
C ALA A 79 10.71 11.88 26.74
N ASN A 80 11.89 12.07 27.35
CA ASN A 80 12.62 10.98 27.99
C ASN A 80 12.01 10.53 29.33
N GLU A 81 10.96 11.21 29.81
CA GLU A 81 10.34 10.96 31.11
C GLU A 81 8.85 10.62 30.95
N ALA A 82 8.45 9.46 31.47
CA ALA A 82 7.08 8.97 31.43
C ALA A 82 6.09 9.88 32.18
N GLU A 83 6.54 10.58 33.24
CA GLU A 83 5.68 11.39 34.13
C GLU A 83 5.05 12.62 33.47
N ASN A 84 5.60 13.10 32.35
CA ASN A 84 5.10 14.29 31.64
C ASN A 84 4.63 14.00 30.21
N SER A 85 4.37 12.75 29.87
CA SER A 85 3.91 12.38 28.54
C SER A 85 2.43 12.67 28.37
N GLN A 86 2.08 13.22 27.21
CA GLN A 86 0.69 13.45 26.81
C GLN A 86 0.18 12.35 25.89
N VAL A 87 1.08 11.54 25.33
CA VAL A 87 0.75 10.40 24.48
C VAL A 87 1.26 9.13 25.15
N GLU A 88 0.35 8.29 25.58
CA GLU A 88 0.62 6.99 26.18
C GLU A 88 0.29 5.91 25.14
N PHE A 89 1.13 4.88 25.05
CA PHE A 89 0.87 3.77 24.14
C PHE A 89 1.34 2.45 24.75
N SER A 90 0.66 1.36 24.37
CA SER A 90 0.99 0.01 24.78
C SER A 90 0.67 -1.00 23.67
N ILE A 91 1.42 -2.11 23.70
CA ILE A 91 1.11 -3.29 22.89
C ILE A 91 0.55 -4.33 23.85
N LEU A 92 -0.75 -4.56 23.77
CA LEU A 92 -1.49 -5.48 24.61
C LEU A 92 -2.43 -6.30 23.75
N PRO A 93 -2.70 -7.58 24.10
CA PRO A 93 -3.77 -8.31 23.44
C PRO A 93 -5.09 -7.56 23.60
N ILE A 94 -5.62 -7.02 22.52
CA ILE A 94 -6.91 -6.35 22.49
C ILE A 94 -8.02 -7.35 22.12
N GLU A 95 -9.26 -6.98 22.40
CA GLU A 95 -10.42 -7.87 22.25
C GLU A 95 -10.56 -8.45 20.85
N SER A 96 -10.23 -7.67 19.82
CA SER A 96 -10.36 -8.09 18.43
C SER A 96 -9.48 -9.27 18.02
N ARG A 97 -8.32 -9.45 18.65
CA ARG A 97 -7.27 -10.46 18.34
C ARG A 97 -6.83 -10.48 16.86
N ILE A 98 -7.24 -9.50 16.07
CA ILE A 98 -6.86 -9.37 14.67
C ILE A 98 -5.52 -8.64 14.61
N SER A 99 -4.55 -9.18 13.89
CA SER A 99 -3.26 -8.51 13.65
C SER A 99 -3.48 -7.11 13.04
N GLU A 100 -2.63 -6.16 13.39
CA GLU A 100 -2.68 -4.75 12.96
C GLU A 100 -3.83 -3.94 13.60
N SER A 101 -4.62 -4.53 14.52
CA SER A 101 -5.70 -3.81 15.22
C SER A 101 -5.15 -2.84 16.26
N TYR A 102 -5.88 -1.74 16.46
CA TYR A 102 -5.58 -0.76 17.50
C TYR A 102 -6.82 -0.02 17.97
N SER A 103 -6.71 0.61 19.15
CA SER A 103 -7.57 1.68 19.62
C SER A 103 -6.77 2.96 19.81
N LEU A 104 -7.38 4.10 19.49
CA LEU A 104 -6.83 5.44 19.68
C LEU A 104 -7.89 6.31 20.33
N GLU A 105 -7.58 6.84 21.49
CA GLU A 105 -8.41 7.78 22.22
C GLU A 105 -7.69 9.13 22.35
N ILE A 106 -8.33 10.21 21.94
CA ILE A 106 -7.93 11.57 22.26
C ILE A 106 -8.87 12.08 23.33
N GLY A 107 -8.39 12.10 24.55
CA GLY A 107 -9.10 12.56 25.73
C GLY A 107 -8.88 14.07 26.00
N PRO A 108 -9.39 14.59 27.12
CA PRO A 108 -9.28 16.02 27.45
C PRO A 108 -7.83 16.53 27.55
N ASN A 109 -6.92 15.73 28.07
CA ASN A 109 -5.52 16.14 28.33
C ASN A 109 -4.48 15.05 28.01
N LYS A 110 -4.92 13.91 27.44
CA LYS A 110 -4.07 12.78 27.08
C LYS A 110 -4.54 12.11 25.81
N ILE A 111 -3.61 11.48 25.09
CA ILE A 111 -3.86 10.56 24.00
C ILE A 111 -3.42 9.17 24.46
N LYS A 112 -4.31 8.19 24.31
CA LYS A 112 -4.05 6.79 24.64
C LYS A 112 -4.11 5.95 23.36
N ILE A 113 -3.10 5.10 23.18
CA ILE A 113 -3.03 4.14 22.07
C ILE A 113 -2.81 2.74 22.65
N GLU A 114 -3.67 1.81 22.30
CA GLU A 114 -3.50 0.39 22.58
C GLU A 114 -3.52 -0.39 21.27
N ALA A 115 -2.58 -1.29 21.06
CA ALA A 115 -2.46 -2.04 19.82
C ALA A 115 -2.25 -3.52 20.08
N GLN A 116 -2.75 -4.37 19.19
CA GLN A 116 -2.58 -5.81 19.22
C GLN A 116 -1.13 -6.22 19.01
N ASP A 117 -0.41 -5.49 18.17
CA ASP A 117 0.97 -5.77 17.78
C ASP A 117 1.70 -4.48 17.32
N LYS A 118 2.97 -4.63 16.95
CA LYS A 118 3.79 -3.49 16.47
C LYS A 118 3.23 -2.83 15.21
N ALA A 119 2.60 -3.60 14.32
CA ALA A 119 2.00 -3.08 13.11
C ALA A 119 0.73 -2.26 13.42
N GLY A 120 -0.11 -2.75 14.34
CA GLY A 120 -1.27 -2.00 14.85
C GLY A 120 -0.84 -0.67 15.49
N LEU A 121 0.23 -0.69 16.30
CA LEU A 121 0.77 0.54 16.87
C LEU A 121 1.26 1.52 15.79
N PHE A 122 1.94 1.03 14.76
CA PHE A 122 2.36 1.84 13.63
C PHE A 122 1.17 2.52 12.94
N TYR A 123 0.11 1.76 12.66
CA TYR A 123 -1.09 2.31 11.99
C TYR A 123 -1.90 3.26 12.89
N ALA A 124 -1.89 3.04 14.20
CA ALA A 124 -2.45 4.00 15.14
C ALA A 124 -1.73 5.36 15.07
N PHE A 125 -0.40 5.34 14.99
CA PHE A 125 0.38 6.58 14.82
C PHE A 125 0.15 7.23 13.45
N ILE A 126 -0.04 6.46 12.38
CA ILE A 126 -0.42 7.01 11.07
C ILE A 126 -1.76 7.74 11.18
N THR A 127 -2.76 7.14 11.84
CA THR A 127 -4.07 7.76 12.05
C THR A 127 -3.97 9.02 12.91
N LEU A 128 -3.24 8.96 14.03
CA LEU A 128 -2.99 10.15 14.86
C LEU A 128 -2.33 11.27 14.06
N ASN A 129 -1.32 10.92 13.24
CA ASN A 129 -0.61 11.90 12.41
C ASN A 129 -1.54 12.57 11.39
N GLN A 130 -2.50 11.86 10.80
CA GLN A 130 -3.49 12.45 9.90
C GLN A 130 -4.37 13.45 10.65
N ILE A 131 -4.88 13.09 11.86
CA ILE A 131 -5.66 14.00 12.71
C ILE A 131 -4.84 15.26 13.07
N LEU A 132 -3.58 15.09 13.45
CA LEU A 132 -2.70 16.20 13.79
C LEU A 132 -2.40 17.12 12.59
N LYS A 133 -2.18 16.53 11.41
CA LYS A 133 -1.97 17.29 10.17
C LYS A 133 -3.20 18.14 9.83
N ASP A 134 -4.39 17.56 9.93
CA ASP A 134 -5.64 18.26 9.68
C ASP A 134 -5.87 19.39 10.69
N ALA A 135 -5.68 19.12 11.97
CA ALA A 135 -5.79 20.13 13.02
C ALA A 135 -4.85 21.33 12.76
N ILE A 136 -3.59 21.04 12.44
CA ILE A 136 -2.59 22.07 12.18
C ILE A 136 -2.89 22.86 10.90
N SER A 137 -3.29 22.17 9.83
CA SER A 137 -3.50 22.81 8.53
C SER A 137 -4.73 23.71 8.51
N GLN A 138 -5.72 23.41 9.34
CA GLN A 138 -6.99 24.13 9.42
C GLN A 138 -7.08 25.04 10.67
N ASP A 139 -6.01 25.11 11.48
CA ASP A 139 -5.97 25.87 12.75
C ASP A 139 -7.10 25.45 13.72
N LEU A 140 -7.30 24.12 13.85
CA LEU A 140 -8.32 23.54 14.70
C LEU A 140 -7.73 22.95 15.98
N SER A 141 -8.49 22.99 17.07
CA SER A 141 -8.22 22.21 18.26
C SER A 141 -8.49 20.73 18.01
N LEU A 142 -7.80 19.84 18.74
CA LEU A 142 -8.08 18.41 18.67
C LEU A 142 -9.47 18.08 19.22
N PRO A 143 -10.29 17.32 18.50
CA PRO A 143 -11.55 16.83 19.04
C PRO A 143 -11.30 15.74 20.08
N LEU A 144 -12.21 15.55 21.02
CA LEU A 144 -12.25 14.29 21.74
C LEU A 144 -12.75 13.21 20.77
N VAL A 145 -11.97 12.15 20.63
CA VAL A 145 -12.28 11.07 19.67
C VAL A 145 -11.93 9.71 20.24
N GLU A 146 -12.76 8.72 19.93
CA GLU A 146 -12.49 7.32 20.14
C GLU A 146 -12.48 6.60 18.79
N ILE A 147 -11.40 5.91 18.48
CA ILE A 147 -11.21 5.13 17.25
C ILE A 147 -10.88 3.69 17.64
N LYS A 148 -11.57 2.75 16.97
CA LYS A 148 -11.17 1.34 16.91
C LYS A 148 -11.00 0.98 15.45
N ASP A 149 -9.84 0.41 15.11
CA ASP A 149 -9.54 0.08 13.74
C ASP A 149 -8.87 -1.29 13.62
N SER A 150 -9.19 -1.97 12.53
CA SER A 150 -8.62 -3.26 12.18
C SER A 150 -8.74 -3.48 10.68
N PRO A 151 -7.79 -4.18 10.05
CA PRO A 151 -7.86 -4.41 8.62
C PRO A 151 -8.95 -5.42 8.27
N LYS A 152 -9.79 -5.11 7.28
CA LYS A 152 -10.71 -6.07 6.66
C LYS A 152 -9.99 -7.04 5.71
N ILE A 153 -8.87 -6.60 5.13
CA ILE A 153 -8.03 -7.38 4.22
C ILE A 153 -6.63 -7.44 4.84
N ALA A 154 -6.18 -8.65 5.17
CA ALA A 154 -4.90 -8.87 5.85
C ALA A 154 -3.68 -8.52 4.99
N PHE A 155 -3.74 -8.73 3.68
CA PHE A 155 -2.68 -8.37 2.76
C PHE A 155 -3.20 -7.38 1.72
N ARG A 156 -2.64 -6.18 1.72
CA ARG A 156 -3.07 -5.03 0.91
C ARG A 156 -1.92 -4.57 0.02
N PRO A 157 -1.55 -5.37 -0.99
CA PRO A 157 -0.44 -5.04 -1.86
C PRO A 157 -0.85 -4.09 -2.97
N ILE A 158 0.14 -3.38 -3.50
CA ILE A 158 0.10 -2.82 -4.85
C ILE A 158 1.07 -3.58 -5.75
N HIS A 159 0.79 -3.61 -7.04
CA HIS A 159 1.70 -4.13 -8.06
C HIS A 159 2.47 -2.98 -8.68
N ILE A 160 3.79 -3.13 -8.78
CA ILE A 160 4.70 -2.18 -9.44
C ILE A 160 5.43 -2.95 -10.54
N ASP A 161 5.21 -2.53 -11.77
CA ASP A 161 5.91 -3.05 -12.94
C ASP A 161 7.09 -2.13 -13.27
N VAL A 162 8.32 -2.65 -13.15
CA VAL A 162 9.54 -1.89 -13.47
C VAL A 162 10.20 -2.34 -14.76
N LYS A 163 9.63 -3.33 -15.46
CA LYS A 163 10.24 -3.92 -16.66
C LYS A 163 10.46 -2.92 -17.80
N HIS A 164 9.50 -2.03 -18.02
CA HIS A 164 9.57 -1.04 -19.09
C HIS A 164 9.95 0.36 -18.60
N HIS A 165 9.86 0.61 -17.30
CA HIS A 165 10.07 1.92 -16.73
C HIS A 165 10.67 1.82 -15.33
N LEU A 166 12.00 1.85 -15.27
CA LEU A 166 12.73 1.84 -14.01
C LEU A 166 12.93 3.27 -13.51
N GLU A 167 12.30 3.59 -12.38
CA GLU A 167 12.40 4.90 -11.75
C GLU A 167 13.75 5.11 -11.04
N LYS A 168 14.05 6.36 -10.71
CA LYS A 168 15.17 6.69 -9.84
C LYS A 168 14.95 6.08 -8.45
N LYS A 169 16.02 5.67 -7.78
CA LYS A 169 15.94 5.06 -6.44
C LYS A 169 15.19 5.90 -5.42
N SER A 170 15.35 7.24 -5.46
CA SER A 170 14.63 8.16 -4.56
C SER A 170 13.12 8.03 -4.67
N TYR A 171 12.60 7.78 -5.87
CA TYR A 171 11.17 7.59 -6.10
C TYR A 171 10.61 6.41 -5.27
N TYR A 172 11.33 5.29 -5.18
CA TYR A 172 10.85 4.14 -4.40
C TYR A 172 10.78 4.45 -2.91
N TYR A 173 11.72 5.25 -2.37
CA TYR A 173 11.65 5.68 -0.97
C TYR A 173 10.47 6.60 -0.70
N ASP A 174 10.25 7.59 -1.57
CA ASP A 174 9.12 8.53 -1.47
C ASP A 174 7.79 7.77 -1.60
N LEU A 175 7.68 6.85 -2.57
CA LEU A 175 6.51 5.99 -2.76
C LEU A 175 6.21 5.14 -1.52
N LEU A 176 7.22 4.53 -0.91
CA LEU A 176 7.06 3.73 0.31
C LEU A 176 6.54 4.57 1.48
N ASP A 177 6.97 5.83 1.60
CA ASP A 177 6.48 6.75 2.61
C ASP A 177 4.99 7.08 2.38
N GLU A 178 4.59 7.33 1.15
CA GLU A 178 3.18 7.59 0.81
C GLU A 178 2.30 6.37 1.02
N LEU A 179 2.74 5.19 0.58
CA LEU A 179 2.01 3.94 0.77
C LEU A 179 1.80 3.57 2.24
N ALA A 180 2.78 3.86 3.09
CA ALA A 180 2.67 3.68 4.53
C ALA A 180 1.56 4.55 5.13
N GLN A 181 1.40 5.80 4.65
CA GLN A 181 0.31 6.69 5.08
C GLN A 181 -1.07 6.13 4.70
N LEU A 182 -1.15 5.35 3.63
CA LEU A 182 -2.37 4.68 3.16
C LEU A 182 -2.57 3.29 3.80
N LYS A 183 -1.75 2.91 4.78
CA LYS A 183 -1.78 1.60 5.45
C LYS A 183 -1.64 0.42 4.48
N ILE A 184 -0.98 0.61 3.34
CA ILE A 184 -0.56 -0.47 2.44
C ILE A 184 0.54 -1.26 3.15
N ASN A 185 0.46 -2.60 3.09
CA ASN A 185 1.39 -3.49 3.77
C ASN A 185 2.14 -4.47 2.87
N GLY A 186 2.00 -4.31 1.57
CA GLY A 186 2.67 -5.14 0.59
C GLY A 186 2.96 -4.42 -0.72
N ILE A 187 4.00 -4.89 -1.40
CA ILE A 187 4.28 -4.57 -2.80
C ILE A 187 4.59 -5.89 -3.50
N ILE A 188 4.04 -6.07 -4.69
CA ILE A 188 4.50 -7.07 -5.65
C ILE A 188 5.25 -6.31 -6.73
N VAL A 189 6.56 -6.54 -6.84
CA VAL A 189 7.40 -5.87 -7.84
C VAL A 189 7.74 -6.82 -8.98
N GLU A 190 7.31 -6.51 -10.19
CA GLU A 190 7.65 -7.23 -11.40
C GLU A 190 8.99 -6.73 -11.92
N ILE A 191 10.05 -7.52 -11.68
CA ILE A 191 11.44 -7.05 -11.83
C ILE A 191 12.06 -7.43 -13.18
N GLU A 192 11.64 -8.52 -13.80
CA GLU A 192 12.19 -9.04 -15.07
C GLU A 192 13.72 -8.83 -15.21
N ASP A 193 14.17 -8.07 -16.21
CA ASP A 193 15.59 -7.79 -16.46
C ASP A 193 16.16 -6.65 -15.60
N LYS A 194 15.39 -6.07 -14.65
CA LYS A 194 15.82 -4.95 -13.80
C LYS A 194 16.53 -5.37 -12.50
N LEU A 195 16.84 -6.65 -12.34
CA LEU A 195 17.72 -7.16 -11.29
C LEU A 195 19.06 -7.59 -11.88
N LYS A 196 20.18 -7.16 -11.30
CA LYS A 196 21.50 -7.68 -11.63
C LYS A 196 21.66 -9.09 -11.07
N TYR A 197 21.18 -10.08 -11.82
CA TYR A 197 21.26 -11.47 -11.44
C TYR A 197 22.72 -11.93 -11.32
N LYS A 198 23.05 -12.63 -10.24
CA LYS A 198 24.38 -13.22 -10.03
C LYS A 198 24.52 -14.56 -10.78
N ARG A 199 23.42 -15.35 -10.78
CA ARG A 199 23.40 -16.70 -11.35
C ARG A 199 23.19 -16.69 -12.86
N ARG A 200 22.47 -15.67 -13.35
CA ARG A 200 22.13 -15.48 -14.79
C ARG A 200 22.41 -14.04 -15.21
N PRO A 201 23.69 -13.61 -15.21
CA PRO A 201 24.05 -12.22 -15.45
C PRO A 201 23.65 -11.72 -16.86
N GLU A 202 23.50 -12.62 -17.82
CA GLU A 202 23.05 -12.32 -19.18
C GLU A 202 21.63 -11.78 -19.26
N VAL A 203 20.80 -12.06 -18.26
CA VAL A 203 19.39 -11.64 -18.23
C VAL A 203 19.24 -10.16 -17.88
N ALA A 204 20.19 -9.63 -17.11
CA ALA A 204 20.11 -8.26 -16.61
C ALA A 204 20.29 -7.22 -17.72
N SER A 205 19.43 -6.22 -17.75
CA SER A 205 19.59 -5.03 -18.60
C SER A 205 20.74 -4.14 -18.10
N SER A 206 21.20 -3.24 -18.94
CA SER A 206 22.32 -2.33 -18.61
C SER A 206 21.99 -1.37 -17.44
N ASP A 207 20.72 -1.04 -17.27
CA ASP A 207 20.18 -0.17 -16.21
C ASP A 207 19.72 -0.94 -14.96
N ALA A 208 19.87 -2.27 -14.95
CA ALA A 208 19.44 -3.11 -13.84
C ALA A 208 20.03 -2.69 -12.49
N VAL A 209 19.27 -2.85 -11.43
CA VAL A 209 19.66 -2.51 -10.05
C VAL A 209 20.27 -3.75 -9.37
N SER A 210 21.29 -3.54 -8.53
CA SER A 210 21.92 -4.65 -7.81
C SER A 210 21.01 -5.27 -6.76
N ILE A 211 21.30 -6.53 -6.41
CA ILE A 211 20.62 -7.24 -5.31
C ILE A 211 20.73 -6.42 -4.01
N GLU A 212 21.89 -5.86 -3.72
CA GLU A 212 22.14 -5.09 -2.51
C GLU A 212 21.29 -3.81 -2.44
N GLU A 213 21.10 -3.15 -3.57
CA GLU A 213 20.27 -1.93 -3.61
C GLU A 213 18.77 -2.24 -3.47
N TRP A 214 18.27 -3.31 -4.12
CA TRP A 214 16.89 -3.77 -3.91
C TRP A 214 16.67 -4.22 -2.46
N ARG A 215 17.67 -4.86 -1.83
CA ARG A 215 17.60 -5.24 -0.42
C ARG A 215 17.46 -4.02 0.49
N LYS A 216 18.22 -2.94 0.26
CA LYS A 216 18.09 -1.69 1.03
C LYS A 216 16.68 -1.10 0.90
N ILE A 217 16.09 -1.12 -0.31
CA ILE A 217 14.70 -0.68 -0.53
C ILE A 217 13.74 -1.59 0.24
N SER A 218 13.96 -2.91 0.22
CA SER A 218 13.13 -3.88 0.96
C SER A 218 13.22 -3.69 2.49
N GLU A 219 14.41 -3.40 3.02
CA GLU A 219 14.61 -3.08 4.44
C GLU A 219 13.94 -1.76 4.83
N TYR A 220 14.02 -0.75 3.98
CA TYR A 220 13.33 0.51 4.17
C TYR A 220 11.80 0.33 4.19
N ALA A 221 11.27 -0.50 3.30
CA ALA A 221 9.86 -0.87 3.27
C ALA A 221 9.43 -1.60 4.54
N LEU A 222 10.24 -2.56 5.01
CA LEU A 222 9.96 -3.32 6.24
C LEU A 222 9.79 -2.41 7.46
N ASN A 223 10.61 -1.36 7.58
CA ASN A 223 10.49 -0.35 8.63
C ASN A 223 9.19 0.46 8.57
N ARG A 224 8.39 0.29 7.50
CA ARG A 224 7.06 0.90 7.26
C ARG A 224 5.93 -0.11 7.26
N ASN A 225 6.20 -1.31 7.78
CA ASN A 225 5.29 -2.47 7.71
C ASN A 225 4.91 -2.88 6.28
N ILE A 226 5.70 -2.54 5.29
CA ILE A 226 5.51 -2.94 3.90
C ILE A 226 6.48 -4.07 3.56
N LYS A 227 5.97 -5.19 3.04
CA LYS A 227 6.78 -6.32 2.57
C LYS A 227 6.79 -6.33 1.05
N ILE A 228 7.98 -6.22 0.47
CA ILE A 228 8.16 -6.29 -0.99
C ILE A 228 8.35 -7.76 -1.37
N SER A 229 7.47 -8.27 -2.22
CA SER A 229 7.51 -9.62 -2.78
C SER A 229 7.86 -9.53 -4.26
N PRO A 230 8.83 -10.29 -4.77
CA PRO A 230 9.16 -10.24 -6.18
C PRO A 230 8.13 -10.97 -7.04
N LEU A 231 7.91 -10.45 -8.25
CA LEU A 231 7.32 -11.17 -9.36
C LEU A 231 8.42 -11.38 -10.40
N VAL A 232 8.67 -12.64 -10.72
CA VAL A 232 9.58 -13.07 -11.80
C VAL A 232 8.77 -13.96 -12.72
N GLN A 233 8.52 -13.48 -13.93
CA GLN A 233 7.71 -14.20 -14.90
C GLN A 233 8.27 -15.59 -15.22
N GLY A 234 7.38 -16.56 -15.22
CA GLY A 234 7.71 -17.97 -15.40
C GLY A 234 7.37 -18.49 -16.79
N LEU A 235 6.18 -19.00 -17.02
CA LEU A 235 5.86 -19.69 -18.28
C LEU A 235 5.74 -18.73 -19.47
N GLY A 236 4.91 -17.69 -19.36
CA GLY A 236 4.75 -16.60 -20.33
C GLY A 236 5.59 -15.38 -19.98
N HIS A 237 5.46 -14.32 -20.76
CA HIS A 237 6.20 -13.06 -20.60
C HIS A 237 7.73 -13.23 -20.45
N ALA A 238 8.27 -14.30 -21.02
CA ALA A 238 9.64 -14.75 -20.80
C ALA A 238 10.67 -14.06 -21.71
N SER A 239 10.27 -13.09 -22.52
CA SER A 239 11.14 -12.41 -23.48
C SER A 239 12.37 -11.79 -22.85
N PHE A 240 12.31 -11.34 -21.60
CA PHE A 240 13.46 -10.79 -20.90
C PHE A 240 14.59 -11.81 -20.73
N VAL A 241 14.29 -13.10 -20.73
CA VAL A 241 15.25 -14.24 -20.70
C VAL A 241 15.51 -14.80 -22.09
N LEU A 242 14.43 -15.09 -22.83
CA LEU A 242 14.50 -15.89 -24.06
C LEU A 242 14.96 -15.12 -25.28
N LYS A 243 15.06 -13.76 -25.22
CA LYS A 243 15.68 -12.93 -26.24
C LYS A 243 17.18 -13.18 -26.40
N HIS A 244 17.84 -13.68 -25.37
CA HIS A 244 19.28 -13.92 -25.36
C HIS A 244 19.64 -15.22 -26.07
N ASP A 245 20.62 -15.20 -26.98
CA ASP A 245 21.03 -16.35 -27.79
C ASP A 245 21.36 -17.59 -26.94
N LYS A 246 21.93 -17.39 -25.79
CA LYS A 246 22.27 -18.45 -24.83
C LYS A 246 21.05 -19.23 -24.33
N ASN A 247 19.88 -18.60 -24.30
CA ASN A 247 18.65 -19.16 -23.73
C ASN A 247 17.59 -19.53 -24.78
N LYS A 248 17.86 -19.30 -26.07
CA LYS A 248 16.89 -19.54 -27.15
C LYS A 248 16.40 -20.99 -27.25
N HIS A 249 17.23 -21.95 -26.86
CA HIS A 249 16.87 -23.38 -26.86
C HIS A 249 15.77 -23.71 -25.84
N LEU A 250 15.51 -22.82 -24.86
CA LEU A 250 14.45 -22.98 -23.86
C LEU A 250 13.10 -22.44 -24.31
N ARG A 251 12.99 -21.97 -25.56
CA ARG A 251 11.72 -21.49 -26.13
C ARG A 251 10.77 -22.65 -26.37
N ASP A 252 9.48 -22.45 -26.11
CA ASP A 252 8.42 -23.38 -26.54
C ASP A 252 8.20 -23.33 -28.05
N ASP A 253 8.24 -22.15 -28.65
CA ASP A 253 8.23 -21.88 -30.08
C ASP A 253 9.58 -21.26 -30.45
N PRO A 254 10.43 -21.92 -31.27
CA PRO A 254 11.75 -21.40 -31.66
C PRO A 254 11.73 -19.99 -32.26
N GLU A 255 10.62 -19.62 -32.93
CA GLU A 255 10.44 -18.32 -33.56
C GLU A 255 9.92 -17.23 -32.61
N SER A 256 9.57 -17.62 -31.37
CA SER A 256 9.00 -16.70 -30.38
C SER A 256 9.78 -16.77 -29.05
N ASP A 257 10.12 -15.62 -28.50
CA ASP A 257 10.72 -15.50 -27.19
C ASP A 257 9.70 -15.31 -26.04
N TRP A 258 8.40 -15.53 -26.33
CA TRP A 258 7.32 -15.24 -25.39
C TRP A 258 7.19 -16.22 -24.25
N ALA A 259 7.34 -17.52 -24.52
CA ALA A 259 7.10 -18.56 -23.55
C ALA A 259 8.25 -19.58 -23.44
N PHE A 260 8.50 -20.05 -22.22
CA PHE A 260 9.39 -21.17 -21.96
C PHE A 260 8.80 -22.49 -22.42
N ASN A 261 9.67 -23.44 -22.79
CA ASN A 261 9.30 -24.84 -22.95
C ASN A 261 9.23 -25.53 -21.56
N PRO A 262 8.03 -25.83 -21.04
CA PRO A 262 7.89 -26.47 -19.72
C PRO A 262 8.28 -27.95 -19.71
N LEU A 263 8.58 -28.55 -20.86
CA LEU A 263 9.06 -29.92 -20.96
C LEU A 263 10.58 -30.03 -20.83
N ASP A 264 11.30 -28.92 -20.93
CA ASP A 264 12.74 -28.89 -20.79
C ASP A 264 13.14 -28.69 -19.31
N PRO A 265 13.86 -29.64 -18.67
CA PRO A 265 14.29 -29.49 -17.28
C PRO A 265 15.22 -28.30 -17.04
N GLU A 266 15.93 -27.82 -18.06
CA GLU A 266 16.81 -26.65 -17.94
C GLU A 266 16.02 -25.37 -17.75
N THR A 267 14.77 -25.28 -18.26
CA THR A 267 13.83 -24.20 -17.97
C THR A 267 13.69 -23.96 -16.46
N TYR A 268 13.44 -25.03 -15.70
CA TYR A 268 13.31 -24.93 -14.23
C TYR A 268 14.61 -24.56 -13.55
N THR A 269 15.74 -25.12 -14.03
CA THR A 269 17.04 -24.76 -13.50
C THR A 269 17.31 -23.27 -13.62
N LEU A 270 17.03 -22.70 -14.80
CA LEU A 270 17.18 -21.27 -15.05
C LEU A 270 16.21 -20.45 -14.19
N GLN A 271 14.93 -20.80 -14.16
CA GLN A 271 13.92 -20.10 -13.37
C GLN A 271 14.28 -20.08 -11.88
N PHE A 272 14.70 -21.23 -11.32
CA PHE A 272 15.10 -21.29 -9.91
C PHE A 272 16.34 -20.47 -9.60
N ASP A 273 17.26 -20.29 -10.56
CA ASP A 273 18.40 -19.37 -10.39
C ASP A 273 17.92 -17.91 -10.30
N LEU A 274 16.95 -17.52 -11.14
CA LEU A 274 16.36 -16.17 -11.05
C LEU A 274 15.61 -15.98 -9.74
N TYR A 275 14.81 -16.97 -9.31
CA TYR A 275 14.05 -16.91 -8.05
C TYR A 275 14.96 -16.80 -6.83
N LYS A 276 16.09 -17.54 -6.80
CA LYS A 276 17.08 -17.42 -5.71
C LYS A 276 17.64 -16.02 -5.60
N ASP A 277 18.01 -15.41 -6.73
CA ASP A 277 18.54 -14.04 -6.74
C ASP A 277 17.47 -13.02 -6.35
N ALA A 278 16.22 -13.22 -6.76
CA ALA A 278 15.09 -12.39 -6.35
C ALA A 278 14.83 -12.49 -4.83
N PHE A 279 14.91 -13.68 -4.24
CA PHE A 279 14.81 -13.83 -2.78
C PHE A 279 15.96 -13.15 -2.03
N GLU A 280 17.17 -13.15 -2.60
CA GLU A 280 18.29 -12.40 -2.01
C GLU A 280 18.06 -10.88 -2.04
N ALA A 281 17.38 -10.38 -3.06
CA ALA A 281 17.04 -8.97 -3.21
C ALA A 281 15.87 -8.55 -2.29
N PHE A 282 14.90 -9.45 -2.06
CA PHE A 282 13.69 -9.19 -1.28
C PHE A 282 13.50 -10.17 -0.12
N PRO A 283 14.41 -10.19 0.87
CA PRO A 283 14.44 -11.22 1.92
C PRO A 283 13.24 -11.18 2.87
N HIS A 284 12.49 -10.09 2.88
CA HIS A 284 11.32 -9.87 3.74
C HIS A 284 9.98 -10.07 2.99
N GLY A 285 10.05 -10.45 1.71
CA GLY A 285 8.88 -10.74 0.89
C GLY A 285 8.03 -11.87 1.47
N LYS A 286 6.71 -11.72 1.38
CA LYS A 286 5.77 -12.75 1.87
C LYS A 286 5.55 -13.85 0.84
N TYR A 287 5.67 -13.53 -0.42
CA TYR A 287 5.36 -14.41 -1.55
C TYR A 287 6.44 -14.30 -2.65
N LEU A 288 6.48 -15.28 -3.51
CA LEU A 288 7.02 -15.18 -4.84
C LEU A 288 5.85 -15.29 -5.82
N HIS A 289 5.68 -14.31 -6.68
CA HIS A 289 4.75 -14.38 -7.79
C HIS A 289 5.52 -14.90 -9.01
N VAL A 290 5.02 -15.95 -9.62
CA VAL A 290 5.73 -16.63 -10.71
C VAL A 290 5.14 -16.34 -12.10
N GLY A 291 4.18 -15.42 -12.20
CA GLY A 291 3.51 -15.08 -13.46
C GLY A 291 2.61 -16.20 -13.95
N GLY A 292 2.78 -16.57 -15.23
CA GLY A 292 2.03 -17.65 -15.87
C GLY A 292 0.80 -17.18 -16.64
N ASP A 293 0.64 -15.88 -16.81
CA ASP A 293 -0.43 -15.25 -17.58
C ASP A 293 -0.08 -15.13 -19.07
N GLU A 294 -1.10 -14.93 -19.90
CA GLU A 294 -1.02 -14.65 -21.34
C GLU A 294 -0.12 -15.60 -22.15
N VAL A 295 -0.18 -16.90 -21.90
CA VAL A 295 0.61 -17.89 -22.61
C VAL A 295 -0.06 -18.24 -23.93
N HIS A 296 0.44 -17.69 -25.06
CA HIS A 296 -0.19 -17.83 -26.38
C HIS A 296 0.42 -18.89 -27.27
N THR A 297 1.69 -19.26 -27.06
CA THR A 297 2.45 -20.10 -27.99
C THR A 297 2.74 -21.49 -27.50
N THR A 298 2.35 -21.82 -26.30
CA THR A 298 2.66 -23.07 -25.62
C THR A 298 2.14 -24.30 -26.40
N GLY A 299 3.02 -25.26 -26.65
CA GLY A 299 2.66 -26.59 -27.16
C GLY A 299 2.78 -26.76 -28.67
N ARG A 300 3.24 -25.77 -29.43
CA ARG A 300 3.33 -25.90 -30.90
C ARG A 300 4.18 -27.10 -31.36
N GLU A 301 5.32 -27.33 -30.72
CA GLU A 301 6.20 -28.41 -31.08
C GLU A 301 5.92 -29.72 -30.34
N SER A 302 5.37 -29.63 -29.12
CA SER A 302 5.11 -30.80 -28.29
C SER A 302 3.82 -31.53 -28.64
N GLY A 303 2.93 -30.91 -29.41
CA GLY A 303 1.58 -31.43 -29.68
C GLY A 303 0.65 -31.42 -28.47
N LYS A 304 1.05 -30.84 -27.35
CA LYS A 304 0.24 -30.72 -26.15
C LYS A 304 -0.57 -29.42 -26.18
N SER A 305 -1.74 -29.44 -25.57
CA SER A 305 -2.52 -28.21 -25.37
C SER A 305 -1.86 -27.28 -24.34
N ALA A 306 -2.16 -25.99 -24.40
CA ALA A 306 -1.72 -25.02 -23.40
C ALA A 306 -2.12 -25.45 -21.97
N LEU A 307 -3.32 -26.02 -21.79
CA LEU A 307 -3.76 -26.52 -20.49
C LEU A 307 -2.87 -27.66 -19.98
N GLU A 308 -2.54 -28.66 -20.84
CA GLU A 308 -1.67 -29.77 -20.44
C GLU A 308 -0.28 -29.26 -20.03
N LEU A 309 0.28 -28.28 -20.73
CA LEU A 309 1.58 -27.70 -20.40
C LEU A 309 1.54 -26.86 -19.14
N ASN A 310 0.47 -26.12 -18.91
CA ASN A 310 0.27 -25.37 -17.66
C ASN A 310 0.13 -26.29 -16.44
N LEU A 311 -0.42 -27.48 -16.60
CA LEU A 311 -0.51 -28.48 -15.52
C LEU A 311 0.83 -29.17 -15.23
N ILE A 312 1.77 -29.14 -16.17
CA ILE A 312 3.13 -29.66 -15.99
C ILE A 312 4.01 -28.62 -15.30
N TRP A 313 3.86 -27.35 -15.69
CA TRP A 313 4.60 -26.23 -15.11
C TRP A 313 4.12 -25.92 -13.70
#